data_7efb96cb1d8f7ef4b134d0a8a7061926
#
_entry.id   7efb96cb1d8f7ef4b134d0a8a7061926
#
_cell.length_a   1.000
_cell.length_b   1.000
_cell.length_c   1.000
_cell.angle_alpha   90.00
_cell.angle_beta   90.00
_cell.angle_gamma   90.00
#
_symmetry.space_group_name_H-M   'P 1'
#
loop_
_entity.id
_entity.type
_entity.pdbx_description
1 polymer ?
#
loop_
_entity_poly.entity_id
_entity_poly.type
_entity_poly.pdbx_seq_one_letter_code
_entity_poly.pdbx_strand_id
1 'polypeptide(L)'
;MKINKGYKLFEQRDDGKLFPLFIGKTTETPMNEWVPAEIIMHHPQFSHRPGWHLGAILPSAPWLMGANGTYKSQRGKRFKRVWCEVEYVADVDYTETVQALPKKCFIDRMPDNGFYAFRESGDRLWIIADRIKITKILSEEERIQILNKLNYNEAEAFEPYRKVFEKRRKIGA
;
A
#
# COMPACT_ATOMS: atom_id res chain seq x y z
N MET A 1 23.03 0.24 -7.40
CA MET A 1 21.66 0.44 -6.87
C MET A 1 20.77 -0.56 -7.59
N LYS A 2 20.30 -1.58 -6.90
CA LYS A 2 19.34 -2.57 -7.39
C LYS A 2 17.93 -2.00 -7.24
N ILE A 3 17.13 -2.08 -8.29
CA ILE A 3 15.76 -1.55 -8.31
C ILE A 3 14.79 -2.68 -8.62
N ASN A 4 13.77 -2.79 -7.82
CA ASN A 4 12.65 -3.69 -8.03
C ASN A 4 11.35 -2.88 -8.20
N LYS A 5 10.32 -3.54 -8.72
CA LYS A 5 8.99 -2.97 -8.91
C LYS A 5 7.98 -3.51 -7.92
N GLY A 6 7.00 -2.70 -7.62
CA GLY A 6 5.84 -3.05 -6.83
C GLY A 6 4.67 -2.14 -7.14
N TYR A 7 3.60 -2.25 -6.35
CA TYR A 7 2.38 -1.49 -6.56
C TYR A 7 1.94 -0.84 -5.25
N LYS A 8 1.47 0.40 -5.35
CA LYS A 8 0.96 1.11 -4.18
C LYS A 8 -0.32 1.87 -4.52
N LEU A 9 -1.27 1.82 -3.59
CA LEU A 9 -2.51 2.58 -3.67
C LEU A 9 -2.30 3.98 -3.09
N PHE A 10 -2.67 5.00 -3.86
CA PHE A 10 -2.63 6.41 -3.46
C PHE A 10 -4.02 7.04 -3.55
N GLU A 11 -4.21 8.10 -2.78
CA GLU A 11 -5.30 9.03 -2.97
C GLU A 11 -4.91 10.05 -4.03
N GLN A 12 -5.70 10.16 -5.10
CA GLN A 12 -5.52 11.19 -6.11
C GLN A 12 -6.51 12.32 -5.85
N ARG A 13 -6.00 13.53 -5.71
CA ARG A 13 -6.80 14.74 -5.54
C ARG A 13 -7.19 15.35 -6.88
N ASP A 14 -8.10 16.34 -6.82
CA ASP A 14 -8.68 16.98 -8.02
C ASP A 14 -7.62 17.64 -8.91
N ASP A 15 -6.50 18.07 -8.34
CA ASP A 15 -5.34 18.63 -9.05
C ASP A 15 -4.40 17.57 -9.65
N GLY A 16 -4.75 16.30 -9.52
CA GLY A 16 -3.97 15.15 -10.00
C GLY A 16 -2.86 14.67 -9.07
N LYS A 17 -2.59 15.38 -7.99
CA LYS A 17 -1.53 15.06 -7.02
C LYS A 17 -1.84 13.82 -6.23
N LEU A 18 -0.80 13.07 -5.87
CA LEU A 18 -0.89 11.80 -5.16
C LEU A 18 -0.49 11.96 -3.69
N PHE A 19 -1.27 11.32 -2.82
CA PHE A 19 -1.05 11.34 -1.38
C PHE A 19 -1.17 9.93 -0.79
N PRO A 20 -0.36 9.58 0.22
CA PRO A 20 -0.53 8.32 0.95
C PRO A 20 -1.91 8.24 1.61
N LEU A 21 -2.44 7.02 1.81
CA LEU A 21 -3.79 6.82 2.35
C LEU A 21 -3.88 7.09 3.86
N PHE A 22 -2.83 6.78 4.61
CA PHE A 22 -2.89 6.75 6.08
C PHE A 22 -1.83 7.64 6.70
N ILE A 23 -0.58 7.25 6.61
CA ILE A 23 0.55 7.96 7.18
C ILE A 23 1.12 8.91 6.12
N GLY A 24 1.45 10.14 6.51
CA GLY A 24 1.93 11.17 5.56
C GLY A 24 0.86 11.68 4.59
N LYS A 25 -0.43 11.44 4.86
CA LYS A 25 -1.56 11.79 3.98
C LYS A 25 -1.71 13.28 3.66
N THR A 26 -0.97 14.12 4.29
CA THR A 26 -0.93 15.57 4.03
C THR A 26 0.25 15.99 3.15
N THR A 27 1.21 15.09 2.94
CA THR A 27 2.40 15.34 2.13
C THR A 27 2.24 14.72 0.75
N GLU A 28 2.41 15.51 -0.30
CA GLU A 28 2.40 15.04 -1.69
C GLU A 28 3.53 14.04 -1.92
N THR A 29 3.23 12.96 -2.64
CA THR A 29 4.24 12.03 -3.15
C THR A 29 4.40 12.30 -4.65
N PRO A 30 5.47 13.02 -5.07
CA PRO A 30 5.65 13.39 -6.46
C PRO A 30 5.94 12.18 -7.35
N MET A 31 5.56 12.29 -8.63
CA MET A 31 5.91 11.27 -9.62
C MET A 31 7.35 11.45 -10.11
N ASN A 32 7.97 10.32 -10.48
CA ASN A 32 9.32 10.25 -11.06
C ASN A 32 10.46 10.78 -10.16
N GLU A 33 10.19 10.92 -8.87
CA GLU A 33 11.19 11.32 -7.87
C GLU A 33 11.33 10.21 -6.81
N TRP A 34 12.55 10.05 -6.29
CA TRP A 34 12.79 9.16 -5.15
C TRP A 34 12.33 9.82 -3.85
N VAL A 35 11.36 9.20 -3.20
CA VAL A 35 10.79 9.68 -1.94
C VAL A 35 11.15 8.72 -0.81
N PRO A 36 11.93 9.17 0.18
CA PRO A 36 12.23 8.35 1.35
C PRO A 36 10.97 8.16 2.21
N ALA A 37 10.94 7.07 2.96
CA ALA A 37 9.88 6.85 3.94
C ALA A 37 10.01 7.85 5.10
N GLU A 38 8.89 8.42 5.51
CA GLU A 38 8.87 9.25 6.72
C GLU A 38 9.11 8.38 7.96
N ILE A 39 9.94 8.89 8.87
CA ILE A 39 10.15 8.27 10.18
C ILE A 39 9.01 8.72 11.08
N ILE A 40 8.00 7.87 11.22
CA ILE A 40 6.91 8.11 12.17
C ILE A 40 7.13 7.23 13.39
N MET A 41 7.46 7.88 14.49
CA MET A 41 7.83 7.22 15.73
C MET A 41 6.69 6.36 16.33
N HIS A 42 5.44 6.75 16.16
CA HIS A 42 4.29 6.02 16.70
C HIS A 42 2.97 6.48 16.06
N HIS A 43 2.11 5.52 15.73
CA HIS A 43 0.74 5.80 15.34
C HIS A 43 -0.21 4.94 16.18
N PRO A 44 -1.14 5.52 16.95
CA PRO A 44 -1.93 4.77 17.95
C PRO A 44 -2.84 3.69 17.34
N GLN A 45 -3.15 3.77 16.04
CA GLN A 45 -4.07 2.85 15.35
C GLN A 45 -3.38 1.81 14.48
N PHE A 46 -2.06 1.90 14.27
CA PHE A 46 -1.33 1.00 13.38
C PHE A 46 -0.11 0.39 14.08
N SER A 47 0.19 -0.85 13.73
CA SER A 47 1.47 -1.45 14.11
C SER A 47 2.61 -0.62 13.54
N HIS A 48 3.66 -0.42 14.34
CA HIS A 48 4.86 0.27 13.89
C HIS A 48 5.57 -0.56 12.83
N ARG A 49 5.47 -0.12 11.58
CA ARG A 49 6.12 -0.75 10.41
C ARG A 49 6.73 0.39 9.59
N PRO A 50 7.93 0.86 9.94
CA PRO A 50 8.55 1.95 9.23
C PRO A 50 8.88 1.56 7.81
N GLY A 51 8.58 2.42 6.87
CA GLY A 51 8.83 2.22 5.44
C GLY A 51 7.58 2.36 4.58
N TRP A 52 7.80 2.41 3.28
CA TRP A 52 6.74 2.41 2.28
C TRP A 52 6.16 1.01 2.12
N HIS A 53 4.85 0.87 2.30
CA HIS A 53 4.13 -0.40 2.13
C HIS A 53 3.67 -0.56 0.69
N LEU A 54 4.11 -1.63 0.03
CA LEU A 54 3.84 -1.95 -1.37
C LEU A 54 3.27 -3.35 -1.51
N GLY A 55 2.37 -3.55 -2.48
CA GLY A 55 2.07 -4.89 -3.01
C GLY A 55 3.23 -5.36 -3.89
N ALA A 56 3.74 -6.57 -3.66
CA ALA A 56 4.91 -7.06 -4.39
C ALA A 56 4.64 -7.36 -5.87
N ILE A 57 3.52 -8.04 -6.16
CA ILE A 57 3.25 -8.60 -7.49
C ILE A 57 1.91 -8.16 -8.08
N LEU A 58 0.99 -7.64 -7.27
CA LEU A 58 -0.34 -7.29 -7.76
C LEU A 58 -0.89 -5.99 -7.17
N PRO A 59 -1.55 -5.19 -8.00
CA PRO A 59 -2.19 -3.94 -7.58
C PRO A 59 -3.59 -4.23 -7.05
N SER A 60 -3.69 -4.97 -5.95
CA SER A 60 -4.98 -5.35 -5.36
C SER A 60 -4.98 -5.22 -3.84
N ALA A 61 -5.99 -4.53 -3.34
CA ALA A 61 -6.38 -4.49 -1.95
C ALA A 61 -7.85 -4.09 -1.90
N PRO A 62 -8.79 -4.99 -2.26
CA PRO A 62 -10.19 -4.65 -2.47
C PRO A 62 -10.83 -3.97 -1.25
N TRP A 63 -10.39 -4.30 -0.04
CA TRP A 63 -10.86 -3.64 1.20
C TRP A 63 -10.38 -2.19 1.37
N LEU A 64 -9.33 -1.75 0.64
CA LEU A 64 -8.82 -0.39 0.68
C LEU A 64 -9.41 0.50 -0.42
N MET A 65 -9.97 -0.09 -1.48
CA MET A 65 -10.49 0.68 -2.62
C MET A 65 -11.77 1.46 -2.30
N GLY A 66 -12.54 1.03 -1.32
CA GLY A 66 -13.84 1.60 -1.05
C GLY A 66 -14.87 1.29 -2.15
N ALA A 67 -16.07 1.81 -2.01
CA ALA A 67 -17.10 1.64 -3.03
C ALA A 67 -16.74 2.43 -4.30
N ASN A 68 -16.73 1.74 -5.46
CA ASN A 68 -16.46 2.34 -6.77
C ASN A 68 -15.11 3.08 -6.89
N GLY A 69 -14.08 2.61 -6.21
CA GLY A 69 -12.76 3.24 -6.25
C GLY A 69 -12.69 4.62 -5.58
N THR A 70 -13.71 4.97 -4.80
CA THR A 70 -13.75 6.23 -4.06
C THR A 70 -13.87 5.98 -2.56
N TYR A 71 -13.21 6.81 -1.78
CA TYR A 71 -13.29 6.82 -0.33
C TYR A 71 -13.90 8.14 0.16
N LYS A 72 -14.86 8.04 1.07
CA LYS A 72 -15.45 9.22 1.70
C LYS A 72 -14.66 9.56 2.95
N SER A 73 -14.03 10.73 2.96
CA SER A 73 -13.35 11.21 4.17
C SER A 73 -14.36 11.47 5.31
N GLN A 74 -13.86 11.58 6.55
CA GLN A 74 -14.68 11.94 7.70
C GLN A 74 -15.42 13.29 7.53
N ARG A 75 -14.90 14.18 6.65
CA ARG A 75 -15.54 15.47 6.33
C ARG A 75 -16.48 15.38 5.11
N GLY A 76 -16.84 14.18 4.68
CA GLY A 76 -17.75 13.96 3.56
C GLY A 76 -17.14 14.16 2.16
N LYS A 77 -15.90 14.62 2.05
CA LYS A 77 -15.22 14.78 0.76
C LYS A 77 -14.85 13.40 0.21
N ARG A 78 -15.16 13.16 -1.06
CA ARG A 78 -14.77 11.93 -1.75
C ARG A 78 -13.43 12.13 -2.45
N PHE A 79 -12.55 11.14 -2.30
CA PHE A 79 -11.27 11.10 -2.98
C PHE A 79 -11.20 9.84 -3.84
N LYS A 80 -10.62 9.99 -5.02
CA LYS A 80 -10.33 8.87 -5.89
C LYS A 80 -9.08 8.15 -5.36
N ARG A 81 -9.13 6.83 -5.32
CA ARG A 81 -7.96 5.99 -5.06
C ARG A 81 -7.48 5.38 -6.35
N VAL A 82 -6.18 5.46 -6.60
CA VAL A 82 -5.54 4.94 -7.81
C VAL A 82 -4.38 4.03 -7.45
N TRP A 83 -4.23 2.96 -8.21
CA TRP A 83 -3.07 2.11 -8.11
C TRP A 83 -1.94 2.69 -8.96
N CYS A 84 -0.75 2.68 -8.39
CA CYS A 84 0.46 3.12 -9.08
C CYS A 84 1.47 1.99 -9.16
N GLU A 85 2.16 1.88 -10.29
CA GLU A 85 3.41 1.16 -10.37
C GLU A 85 4.49 2.01 -9.71
N VAL A 86 5.29 1.39 -8.87
CA VAL A 86 6.38 2.06 -8.16
C VAL A 86 7.65 1.25 -8.29
N GLU A 87 8.77 1.94 -8.32
CA GLU A 87 10.09 1.36 -8.11
C GLU A 87 10.49 1.51 -6.66
N TYR A 88 11.25 0.57 -6.12
CA TYR A 88 11.89 0.68 -4.81
C TYR A 88 13.33 0.20 -4.84
N VAL A 89 14.17 0.77 -3.98
CA VAL A 89 15.57 0.35 -3.86
C VAL A 89 15.63 -0.96 -3.10
N ALA A 90 16.37 -1.92 -3.65
CA ALA A 90 16.45 -3.29 -3.16
C ALA A 90 17.90 -3.75 -3.00
N ASP A 91 18.77 -2.86 -2.52
CA ASP A 91 20.19 -3.17 -2.34
C ASP A 91 20.41 -4.14 -1.19
N VAL A 92 19.66 -3.99 -0.09
CA VAL A 92 19.77 -4.84 1.10
C VAL A 92 18.43 -5.42 1.48
N ASP A 93 18.37 -6.74 1.56
CA ASP A 93 17.18 -7.50 1.97
C ASP A 93 17.24 -7.82 3.47
N TYR A 94 16.30 -7.26 4.24
CA TYR A 94 16.17 -7.48 5.68
C TYR A 94 15.08 -8.51 6.02
N THR A 95 14.59 -9.27 5.04
CA THR A 95 13.46 -10.21 5.25
C THR A 95 13.80 -11.23 6.33
N GLU A 96 14.94 -11.88 6.28
CA GLU A 96 15.35 -12.86 7.28
C GLU A 96 15.54 -12.22 8.66
N THR A 97 16.13 -11.03 8.71
CA THR A 97 16.32 -10.26 9.96
C THR A 97 14.98 -9.99 10.63
N VAL A 98 13.99 -9.53 9.88
CA VAL A 98 12.65 -9.22 10.41
C VAL A 98 11.90 -10.50 10.81
N GLN A 99 12.02 -11.58 10.05
CA GLN A 99 11.42 -12.88 10.37
C GLN A 99 11.96 -13.51 11.65
N ALA A 100 13.22 -13.23 11.99
CA ALA A 100 13.84 -13.71 13.23
C ALA A 100 13.39 -12.95 14.49
N LEU A 101 12.71 -11.80 14.34
CA LEU A 101 12.17 -11.05 15.46
C LEU A 101 10.95 -11.76 16.10
N PRO A 102 10.68 -11.52 17.38
CA PRO A 102 9.46 -12.02 18.03
C PRO A 102 8.21 -11.59 17.27
N LYS A 103 7.15 -12.39 17.34
CA LYS A 103 5.86 -12.06 16.70
C LYS A 103 5.42 -10.64 16.97
N LYS A 104 5.04 -9.93 15.92
CA LYS A 104 4.61 -8.51 15.94
C LYS A 104 5.72 -7.49 16.24
N CYS A 105 6.96 -7.91 16.33
CA CYS A 105 8.08 -6.98 16.34
C CYS A 105 8.58 -6.72 14.92
N PHE A 106 8.95 -5.47 14.68
CA PHE A 106 9.52 -5.01 13.42
C PHE A 106 10.77 -4.19 13.75
N ILE A 107 11.58 -3.93 12.73
CA ILE A 107 12.71 -3.01 12.89
C ILE A 107 12.20 -1.61 13.20
N ASP A 108 12.88 -0.87 14.07
CA ASP A 108 12.46 0.47 14.50
C ASP A 108 12.51 1.50 13.37
N ARG A 109 13.41 1.31 12.44
CA ARG A 109 13.61 2.13 11.25
C ARG A 109 14.01 1.27 10.07
N MET A 110 13.47 1.56 8.88
CA MET A 110 13.98 0.97 7.64
C MET A 110 15.37 1.54 7.34
N PRO A 111 16.41 0.69 7.27
CA PRO A 111 17.74 1.16 6.89
C PRO A 111 17.77 1.69 5.46
N ASP A 112 18.69 2.61 5.19
CA ASP A 112 18.87 3.22 3.88
C ASP A 112 19.07 2.15 2.79
N ASN A 113 18.38 2.29 1.68
CA ASN A 113 18.37 1.38 0.53
C ASN A 113 17.92 -0.05 0.85
N GLY A 114 17.26 -0.24 1.99
CA GLY A 114 16.78 -1.53 2.44
C GLY A 114 15.30 -1.78 2.15
N PHE A 115 14.96 -3.06 2.18
CA PHE A 115 13.58 -3.52 2.15
C PHE A 115 13.44 -4.84 2.91
N TYR A 116 12.22 -5.20 3.22
CA TYR A 116 11.88 -6.57 3.61
C TYR A 116 10.52 -6.97 3.05
N ALA A 117 10.34 -8.27 2.86
CA ALA A 117 9.08 -8.87 2.43
C ALA A 117 8.39 -9.55 3.61
N PHE A 118 7.06 -9.50 3.65
CA PHE A 118 6.29 -10.30 4.57
C PHE A 118 4.98 -10.75 3.93
N ARG A 119 4.50 -11.92 4.37
CA ARG A 119 3.16 -12.41 3.99
C ARG A 119 2.18 -12.06 5.08
N GLU A 120 1.09 -11.44 4.67
CA GLU A 120 -0.09 -11.34 5.50
C GLU A 120 -0.94 -12.60 5.33
N SER A 121 -1.94 -12.81 6.16
CA SER A 121 -2.86 -13.95 6.03
C SER A 121 -3.43 -14.02 4.60
N GLY A 122 -3.20 -15.14 3.92
CA GLY A 122 -3.48 -15.35 2.51
C GLY A 122 -2.23 -15.23 1.62
N ASP A 123 -2.40 -15.20 0.30
CA ASP A 123 -1.29 -15.20 -0.67
C ASP A 123 -0.65 -13.84 -0.92
N ARG A 124 -0.87 -12.87 -0.04
CA ARG A 124 -0.37 -11.52 -0.23
C ARG A 124 1.05 -11.40 0.24
N LEU A 125 1.88 -11.00 -0.69
CA LEU A 125 3.25 -10.59 -0.42
C LEU A 125 3.30 -9.06 -0.40
N TRP A 126 3.67 -8.51 0.76
CA TRP A 126 3.94 -7.11 0.95
C TRP A 126 5.43 -6.84 0.97
N ILE A 127 5.80 -5.68 0.45
CA ILE A 127 7.15 -5.13 0.56
C ILE A 127 7.09 -3.89 1.43
N ILE A 128 8.02 -3.77 2.35
CA ILE A 128 8.29 -2.54 3.09
C ILE A 128 9.66 -2.04 2.63
N ALA A 129 9.71 -0.82 2.12
CA ALA A 129 10.93 -0.26 1.53
C ALA A 129 11.27 1.11 2.10
N ASP A 130 12.58 1.43 2.15
CA ASP A 130 13.08 2.72 2.59
C ASP A 130 12.62 3.88 1.69
N ARG A 131 12.66 3.69 0.38
CA ARG A 131 12.27 4.72 -0.58
C ARG A 131 11.60 4.14 -1.80
N ILE A 132 10.73 4.94 -2.39
CA ILE A 132 10.02 4.61 -3.62
C ILE A 132 10.13 5.72 -4.65
N LYS A 133 9.86 5.35 -5.90
CA LYS A 133 9.62 6.29 -6.99
C LYS A 133 8.35 5.86 -7.73
N ILE A 134 7.35 6.71 -7.80
CA ILE A 134 6.13 6.44 -8.58
C ILE A 134 6.48 6.61 -10.05
N THR A 135 6.30 5.56 -10.85
CA THR A 135 6.63 5.57 -12.28
C THR A 135 5.40 5.67 -13.16
N LYS A 136 4.25 5.23 -12.68
CA LYS A 136 3.02 5.21 -13.47
C LYS A 136 1.78 5.15 -12.59
N ILE A 137 0.74 5.90 -12.96
CA ILE A 137 -0.62 5.69 -12.48
C ILE A 137 -1.29 4.67 -13.41
N LEU A 138 -1.78 3.57 -12.88
CA LEU A 138 -2.47 2.55 -13.67
C LEU A 138 -3.89 3.00 -13.98
N SER A 139 -4.33 2.81 -15.23
CA SER A 139 -5.74 2.82 -15.54
C SER A 139 -6.44 1.60 -14.93
N GLU A 140 -7.75 1.64 -14.83
CA GLU A 140 -8.52 0.48 -14.32
C GLU A 140 -8.37 -0.73 -15.25
N GLU A 141 -8.32 -0.50 -16.57
CA GLU A 141 -8.09 -1.55 -17.56
C GLU A 141 -6.72 -2.20 -17.40
N GLU A 142 -5.67 -1.40 -17.20
CA GLU A 142 -4.32 -1.91 -16.98
C GLU A 142 -4.23 -2.73 -15.69
N ARG A 143 -4.87 -2.24 -14.62
CA ARG A 143 -4.95 -2.93 -13.34
C ARG A 143 -5.63 -4.30 -13.48
N ILE A 144 -6.78 -4.34 -14.14
CA ILE A 144 -7.54 -5.58 -14.39
C ILE A 144 -6.73 -6.54 -15.25
N GLN A 145 -6.05 -6.06 -16.28
CA GLN A 145 -5.19 -6.90 -17.12
C GLN A 145 -4.07 -7.57 -16.33
N ILE A 146 -3.45 -6.84 -15.38
CA ILE A 146 -2.42 -7.41 -14.49
C ILE A 146 -3.02 -8.51 -13.62
N LEU A 147 -4.18 -8.25 -12.99
CA LEU A 147 -4.86 -9.23 -12.14
C LEU A 147 -5.27 -10.49 -12.92
N ASN A 148 -5.81 -10.31 -14.12
CA ASN A 148 -6.21 -11.44 -14.99
C ASN A 148 -5.01 -12.30 -15.40
N LYS A 149 -3.86 -11.70 -15.72
CA LYS A 149 -2.62 -12.44 -16.02
C LYS A 149 -2.13 -13.27 -14.85
N LEU A 150 -2.43 -12.85 -13.64
CA LEU A 150 -2.09 -13.56 -12.40
C LEU A 150 -3.18 -14.52 -11.92
N ASN A 151 -4.27 -14.68 -12.69
CA ASN A 151 -5.47 -15.44 -12.30
C ASN A 151 -6.01 -15.03 -10.92
N TYR A 152 -5.92 -13.74 -10.59
CA TYR A 152 -6.35 -13.23 -9.30
C TYR A 152 -7.79 -12.74 -9.35
N ASN A 153 -8.65 -13.31 -8.49
CA ASN A 153 -10.05 -12.94 -8.37
C ASN A 153 -10.27 -12.03 -7.14
N GLU A 154 -10.46 -10.72 -7.40
CA GLU A 154 -10.68 -9.75 -6.32
C GLU A 154 -11.99 -9.97 -5.57
N ALA A 155 -13.04 -10.46 -6.21
CA ALA A 155 -14.32 -10.72 -5.56
C ALA A 155 -14.19 -11.84 -4.53
N GLU A 156 -13.51 -12.93 -4.87
CA GLU A 156 -13.21 -14.01 -3.94
C GLU A 156 -12.30 -13.54 -2.80
N ALA A 157 -11.28 -12.76 -3.13
CA ALA A 157 -10.36 -12.20 -2.13
C ALA A 157 -11.05 -11.21 -1.17
N PHE A 158 -12.13 -10.55 -1.61
CA PHE A 158 -12.90 -9.61 -0.79
C PHE A 158 -13.94 -10.31 0.11
N GLU A 159 -14.41 -11.50 -0.27
CA GLU A 159 -15.51 -12.19 0.43
C GLU A 159 -15.34 -12.30 1.96
N PRO A 160 -14.16 -12.67 2.49
CA PRO A 160 -13.95 -12.72 3.94
C PRO A 160 -14.16 -11.38 4.66
N TYR A 161 -13.98 -10.28 3.93
CA TYR A 161 -14.10 -8.92 4.48
C TYR A 161 -15.50 -8.33 4.32
N ARG A 162 -16.33 -8.87 3.43
CA ARG A 162 -17.68 -8.36 3.11
C ARG A 162 -18.52 -8.19 4.37
N LYS A 163 -18.60 -9.21 5.19
CA LYS A 163 -19.41 -9.19 6.44
C LYS A 163 -18.94 -8.11 7.42
N VAL A 164 -17.64 -7.84 7.49
CA VAL A 164 -17.08 -6.80 8.35
C VAL A 164 -17.49 -5.42 7.87
N PHE A 165 -17.48 -5.20 6.54
CA PHE A 165 -17.90 -3.92 5.95
C PHE A 165 -19.42 -3.69 6.05
N GLU A 166 -20.23 -4.73 5.86
CA GLU A 166 -21.67 -4.67 6.04
C GLU A 166 -22.07 -4.34 7.48
N LYS A 167 -21.40 -4.94 8.47
CA LYS A 167 -21.61 -4.64 9.87
C LYS A 167 -21.26 -3.19 10.21
N ARG A 168 -20.15 -2.67 9.66
CA ARG A 168 -19.75 -1.27 9.86
C ARG A 168 -20.73 -0.28 9.24
N ARG A 169 -21.31 -0.59 8.08
CA ARG A 169 -22.36 0.21 7.45
C ARG A 169 -23.64 0.29 8.29
N LYS A 170 -24.01 -0.79 8.98
CA LYS A 170 -25.21 -0.83 9.86
C LYS A 170 -25.02 -0.03 11.16
N ILE A 171 -23.78 0.12 11.64
CA ILE A 171 -23.46 0.86 12.86
C ILE A 171 -23.31 2.37 12.58
N GLY A 172 -22.99 2.76 11.35
CA GLY A 172 -22.80 4.16 10.93
C GLY A 172 -23.98 4.76 10.17
N ALA A 173 -25.11 4.07 10.15
CA ALA A 173 -26.34 4.55 9.52
C ALA A 173 -27.26 5.21 10.53
#